data_7587a0bb16233092fe351b5aa227ec6c
#
_entry.id   7587a0bb16233092fe351b5aa227ec6c
#
_cell.length_a   1.000
_cell.length_b   1.000
_cell.length_c   1.000
_cell.angle_alpha   90.00
_cell.angle_beta   90.00
_cell.angle_gamma   90.00
#
_symmetry.space_group_name_H-M   'P 1'
#
loop_
_entity.id
_entity.type
_entity.pdbx_description
1 polymer ?
#
loop_
_entity_poly.entity_id
_entity_poly.type
_entity_poly.pdbx_seq_one_letter_code
_entity_poly.pdbx_strand_id
1 'polypeptide(L)'
;MFRLSIALIFLTTFILHSQQKEPPALDPSFHKERRQMVLEQLPPNSISVIFSAPIRNRANDVDHPYHQNPNFYYLTGFLEAHAALVLLGTPMNVEGSPVQEILFVRDQDPYYALWEGDIKGPKATQKEYAIDKVLSTTKFKSFLSSLQGINNINHFPFFDDVRDHPRNENDLFSLLTAFKGFISAQSELSKPEDNSLTIDQEYLPDVVGSLREIKTAKEIEILKQAVAMSAIGQVEVMKAIHPNMSERELQGIHEFIFKKYGAKHVGYPSIVGAGAHGCVLHYTANTADQVGNQLVLMDVGAEFQNYTADVTRTIPANGKFTKEQAEIYNLVLAAQNAGIEASVVGASFSDPHRVARSIIQQGLIDLGIIESEKEVRTYFPHGTSHYIGLDVHDPGTYGPLRANS
;
A
#
# COMPACT_ATOMS: atom_id res chain seq x y z
N MET A 1 56.56 -31.46 -37.84
CA MET A 1 56.10 -30.03 -37.95
C MET A 1 54.59 -30.03 -37.78
N PHE A 2 54.09 -29.85 -36.55
CA PHE A 2 52.65 -29.71 -36.28
C PHE A 2 52.37 -28.20 -36.16
N ARG A 3 51.52 -27.71 -37.04
CA ARG A 3 51.02 -26.35 -36.95
C ARG A 3 49.78 -26.38 -36.06
N LEU A 4 49.90 -25.74 -34.89
CA LEU A 4 48.80 -25.45 -33.99
C LEU A 4 48.02 -24.23 -34.53
N SER A 5 46.82 -24.43 -35.00
CA SER A 5 45.92 -23.33 -35.35
C SER A 5 45.15 -22.94 -34.09
N ILE A 6 45.48 -21.78 -33.55
CA ILE A 6 44.71 -21.15 -32.45
C ILE A 6 43.46 -20.51 -33.07
N ALA A 7 42.31 -21.10 -32.88
CA ALA A 7 41.04 -20.50 -33.19
C ALA A 7 40.69 -19.49 -32.09
N LEU A 8 40.79 -18.19 -32.43
CA LEU A 8 40.37 -17.09 -31.56
C LEU A 8 38.84 -17.04 -31.58
N ILE A 9 38.18 -17.58 -30.57
CA ILE A 9 36.75 -17.43 -30.40
C ILE A 9 36.50 -16.03 -29.88
N PHE A 10 36.07 -15.14 -30.77
CA PHE A 10 35.47 -13.87 -30.38
C PHE A 10 34.13 -14.14 -29.64
N LEU A 11 34.15 -14.11 -28.34
CA LEU A 11 32.99 -14.02 -27.51
C LEU A 11 32.45 -12.60 -27.67
N THR A 12 31.57 -12.39 -28.66
CA THR A 12 30.78 -11.17 -28.73
C THR A 12 29.78 -11.25 -27.57
N THR A 13 30.15 -10.62 -26.47
CA THR A 13 29.16 -10.24 -25.42
C THR A 13 28.19 -9.28 -26.08
N PHE A 14 27.05 -9.80 -26.51
CA PHE A 14 25.87 -9.00 -26.74
C PHE A 14 25.49 -8.39 -25.36
N ILE A 15 26.00 -7.19 -25.10
CA ILE A 15 25.40 -6.31 -24.11
C ILE A 15 24.05 -5.94 -24.73
N LEU A 16 23.02 -6.72 -24.37
CA LEU A 16 21.66 -6.26 -24.47
C LEU A 16 21.56 -5.00 -23.60
N HIS A 17 21.84 -3.86 -24.20
CA HIS A 17 21.25 -2.61 -23.76
C HIS A 17 19.73 -2.79 -24.04
N SER A 18 19.04 -3.49 -23.14
CA SER A 18 17.65 -3.21 -22.98
C SER A 18 17.61 -1.71 -22.69
N GLN A 19 17.04 -0.93 -23.58
CA GLN A 19 16.56 0.39 -23.21
C GLN A 19 15.74 0.12 -21.94
N GLN A 20 16.30 0.48 -20.79
CA GLN A 20 15.52 0.45 -19.56
C GLN A 20 14.37 1.41 -19.83
N LYS A 21 13.23 0.83 -20.19
CA LYS A 21 11.98 1.57 -20.15
C LYS A 21 11.96 2.21 -18.78
N GLU A 22 11.74 3.52 -18.73
CA GLU A 22 11.51 4.18 -17.46
C GLU A 22 10.49 3.35 -16.67
N PRO A 23 10.75 3.12 -15.37
CA PRO A 23 9.82 2.32 -14.59
C PRO A 23 8.42 2.93 -14.71
N PRO A 24 7.36 2.12 -14.80
CA PRO A 24 6.00 2.63 -14.87
C PRO A 24 5.77 3.55 -13.67
N ALA A 25 5.23 4.73 -13.92
CA ALA A 25 4.93 5.73 -12.90
C ALA A 25 3.53 6.30 -13.13
N LEU A 26 2.87 6.65 -12.04
CA LEU A 26 1.63 7.43 -12.11
C LEU A 26 1.98 8.89 -12.38
N ASP A 27 1.48 9.41 -13.46
CA ASP A 27 1.65 10.83 -13.80
C ASP A 27 0.56 11.70 -13.16
N PRO A 28 0.74 13.03 -13.14
CA PRO A 28 -0.26 13.94 -12.55
C PRO A 28 -1.65 13.83 -13.15
N SER A 29 -1.80 13.37 -14.40
CA SER A 29 -3.10 13.19 -15.03
C SER A 29 -3.90 12.05 -14.42
N PHE A 30 -3.23 10.97 -14.00
CA PHE A 30 -3.87 9.87 -13.26
C PHE A 30 -4.55 10.39 -11.99
N HIS A 31 -3.81 11.11 -11.16
CA HIS A 31 -4.33 11.64 -9.90
C HIS A 31 -5.46 12.66 -10.13
N LYS A 32 -5.36 13.47 -11.20
CA LYS A 32 -6.43 14.39 -11.59
C LYS A 32 -7.72 13.64 -11.96
N GLU A 33 -7.63 12.59 -12.78
CA GLU A 33 -8.79 11.77 -13.14
C GLU A 33 -9.45 11.15 -11.89
N ARG A 34 -8.66 10.68 -10.94
CA ARG A 34 -9.21 10.13 -9.68
C ARG A 34 -9.96 11.18 -8.89
N ARG A 35 -9.43 12.40 -8.75
CA ARG A 35 -10.12 13.50 -8.09
C ARG A 35 -11.40 13.90 -8.83
N GLN A 36 -11.37 13.95 -10.17
CA GLN A 36 -12.56 14.24 -10.96
C GLN A 36 -13.68 13.22 -10.71
N MET A 37 -13.35 11.92 -10.66
CA MET A 37 -14.32 10.87 -10.35
C MET A 37 -14.91 11.00 -8.93
N VAL A 38 -14.16 11.52 -7.98
CA VAL A 38 -14.69 11.87 -6.65
C VAL A 38 -15.59 13.09 -6.74
N LEU A 39 -15.15 14.16 -7.41
CA LEU A 39 -15.90 15.41 -7.56
C LEU A 39 -17.27 15.21 -8.22
N GLU A 40 -17.35 14.32 -9.22
CA GLU A 40 -18.60 13.97 -9.91
C GLU A 40 -19.65 13.34 -8.98
N GLN A 41 -19.21 12.76 -7.87
CA GLN A 41 -20.08 12.13 -6.88
C GLN A 41 -20.38 13.04 -5.68
N LEU A 42 -19.65 14.15 -5.51
CA LEU A 42 -19.83 15.03 -4.35
C LEU A 42 -21.18 15.78 -4.43
N PRO A 43 -21.97 15.82 -3.35
CA PRO A 43 -23.15 16.65 -3.27
C PRO A 43 -22.80 18.14 -3.45
N PRO A 44 -23.69 18.96 -4.02
CA PRO A 44 -23.52 20.42 -4.00
C PRO A 44 -23.37 20.96 -2.57
N ASN A 45 -22.63 22.05 -2.40
CA ASN A 45 -22.36 22.68 -1.10
C ASN A 45 -21.69 21.72 -0.09
N SER A 46 -20.91 20.78 -0.59
CA SER A 46 -20.10 19.90 0.24
C SER A 46 -18.62 20.30 0.23
N ILE A 47 -17.95 19.99 1.32
CA ILE A 47 -16.49 20.00 1.43
C ILE A 47 -15.99 18.61 1.82
N SER A 48 -14.97 18.13 1.13
CA SER A 48 -14.25 16.90 1.45
C SER A 48 -12.80 17.24 1.77
N VAL A 49 -12.30 16.81 2.92
CA VAL A 49 -10.93 17.10 3.36
C VAL A 49 -10.17 15.80 3.62
N ILE A 50 -9.04 15.67 2.95
CA ILE A 50 -8.15 14.52 3.05
C ILE A 50 -6.78 15.00 3.49
N PHE A 51 -6.21 14.39 4.53
CA PHE A 51 -4.92 14.79 5.09
C PHE A 51 -3.81 13.82 4.69
N SER A 52 -2.59 14.35 4.55
CA SER A 52 -1.37 13.57 4.46
C SER A 52 -1.16 12.72 5.72
N ALA A 53 -0.36 11.66 5.63
CA ALA A 53 0.00 10.88 6.80
C ALA A 53 0.78 11.71 7.83
N PRO A 54 0.69 11.38 9.13
CA PRO A 54 1.55 11.98 10.15
C PRO A 54 3.00 11.47 10.03
N ILE A 55 3.95 12.33 10.39
CA ILE A 55 5.32 11.88 10.67
C ILE A 55 5.27 11.16 12.03
N ARG A 56 5.81 9.95 12.07
CA ARG A 56 5.85 9.11 13.26
C ARG A 56 7.23 9.14 13.89
N ASN A 57 7.31 9.65 15.10
CA ASN A 57 8.56 9.71 15.83
C ASN A 57 8.94 8.32 16.39
N ARG A 58 10.18 7.92 16.20
CA ARG A 58 10.74 6.71 16.79
C ARG A 58 11.31 6.97 18.19
N ALA A 59 12.19 7.95 18.29
CA ALA A 59 12.81 8.35 19.56
C ALA A 59 13.55 9.69 19.40
N ASN A 60 13.40 10.61 20.32
CA ASN A 60 14.08 11.92 20.34
C ASN A 60 13.88 12.69 19.02
N ASP A 61 14.94 12.90 18.25
CA ASP A 61 14.99 13.57 16.95
C ASP A 61 15.02 12.61 15.75
N VAL A 62 14.77 11.32 15.99
CA VAL A 62 14.76 10.28 14.97
C VAL A 62 13.33 9.87 14.68
N ASP A 63 12.89 10.03 13.44
CA ASP A 63 11.59 9.59 12.96
C ASP A 63 11.66 8.23 12.25
N HIS A 64 10.54 7.55 12.17
CA HIS A 64 10.38 6.43 11.26
C HIS A 64 10.40 6.92 9.81
N PRO A 65 10.84 6.09 8.84
CA PRO A 65 10.72 6.44 7.42
C PRO A 65 9.28 6.87 7.10
N TYR A 66 9.15 8.05 6.47
CA TYR A 66 7.84 8.58 6.13
C TYR A 66 7.16 7.74 5.06
N HIS A 67 5.92 7.36 5.34
CA HIS A 67 5.03 6.68 4.39
C HIS A 67 3.74 7.47 4.25
N GLN A 68 3.40 7.85 3.02
CA GLN A 68 2.23 8.68 2.75
C GLN A 68 0.93 7.89 2.98
N ASN A 69 -0.13 8.60 3.36
CA ASN A 69 -1.49 8.05 3.39
C ASN A 69 -1.87 7.56 1.98
N PRO A 70 -2.23 6.28 1.80
CA PRO A 70 -2.57 5.72 0.50
C PRO A 70 -3.68 6.47 -0.23
N ASN A 71 -4.74 6.89 0.47
CA ASN A 71 -5.84 7.65 -0.14
C ASN A 71 -5.42 9.05 -0.55
N PHE A 72 -4.60 9.72 0.27
CA PHE A 72 -4.06 11.03 -0.07
C PHE A 72 -3.12 10.94 -1.29
N TYR A 73 -2.23 9.93 -1.32
CA TYR A 73 -1.37 9.67 -2.47
C TYR A 73 -2.18 9.36 -3.73
N TYR A 74 -3.18 8.49 -3.63
CA TYR A 74 -4.04 8.11 -4.76
C TYR A 74 -4.69 9.32 -5.43
N LEU A 75 -5.11 10.29 -4.62
CA LEU A 75 -5.78 11.50 -5.11
C LEU A 75 -4.80 12.61 -5.53
N THR A 76 -3.58 12.66 -5.01
CA THR A 76 -2.68 13.81 -5.22
C THR A 76 -1.37 13.46 -5.93
N GLY A 77 -0.83 12.28 -5.72
CA GLY A 77 0.55 11.93 -6.05
C GLY A 77 1.60 12.61 -5.14
N PHE A 78 1.17 13.44 -4.18
CA PHE A 78 2.05 14.23 -3.34
C PHE A 78 2.61 13.41 -2.17
N LEU A 79 3.93 13.44 -1.99
CA LEU A 79 4.65 12.58 -1.06
C LEU A 79 5.20 13.27 0.18
N GLU A 80 5.03 14.60 0.30
CA GLU A 80 5.49 15.32 1.48
C GLU A 80 4.43 15.29 2.60
N ALA A 81 4.89 15.37 3.84
CA ALA A 81 4.03 15.46 5.02
C ALA A 81 3.40 16.86 5.17
N HIS A 82 2.52 16.99 6.15
CA HIS A 82 1.89 18.26 6.53
C HIS A 82 1.13 18.93 5.39
N ALA A 83 0.26 18.18 4.72
CA ALA A 83 -0.55 18.64 3.62
C ALA A 83 -2.03 18.28 3.80
N ALA A 84 -2.90 19.03 3.15
CA ALA A 84 -4.33 18.74 3.11
C ALA A 84 -4.88 18.99 1.69
N LEU A 85 -5.63 18.04 1.17
CA LEU A 85 -6.42 18.18 -0.06
C LEU A 85 -7.85 18.57 0.32
N VAL A 86 -8.37 19.59 -0.30
CA VAL A 86 -9.77 20.01 -0.22
C VAL A 86 -10.43 19.83 -1.58
N LEU A 87 -11.56 19.14 -1.59
CA LEU A 87 -12.45 19.00 -2.75
C LEU A 87 -13.79 19.64 -2.41
N LEU A 88 -14.31 20.44 -3.35
CA LEU A 88 -15.55 21.21 -3.18
C LEU A 88 -16.62 20.71 -4.14
N GLY A 89 -17.80 20.34 -3.63
CA GLY A 89 -18.93 19.90 -4.47
C GLY A 89 -19.50 21.03 -5.34
N THR A 90 -19.29 22.29 -4.96
CA THR A 90 -19.62 23.48 -5.77
C THR A 90 -18.37 24.33 -5.97
N PRO A 91 -18.05 24.77 -7.20
CA PRO A 91 -16.90 25.64 -7.45
C PRO A 91 -16.96 26.93 -6.63
N MET A 92 -15.82 27.34 -6.11
CA MET A 92 -15.66 28.56 -5.30
C MET A 92 -14.59 29.45 -5.91
N ASN A 93 -14.75 30.77 -5.80
CA ASN A 93 -13.71 31.71 -6.25
C ASN A 93 -12.60 31.81 -5.19
N VAL A 94 -11.38 31.40 -5.57
CA VAL A 94 -10.19 31.51 -4.74
C VAL A 94 -9.14 32.31 -5.48
N GLU A 95 -8.76 33.47 -4.93
CA GLU A 95 -7.78 34.38 -5.54
C GLU A 95 -8.10 34.74 -7.00
N GLY A 96 -9.38 34.91 -7.32
CA GLY A 96 -9.84 35.35 -8.65
C GLY A 96 -10.10 34.24 -9.67
N SER A 97 -9.96 32.97 -9.28
CA SER A 97 -10.23 31.82 -10.14
C SER A 97 -11.28 30.88 -9.53
N PRO A 98 -12.23 30.35 -10.32
CA PRO A 98 -13.11 29.28 -9.85
C PRO A 98 -12.34 27.98 -9.70
N VAL A 99 -12.40 27.34 -8.52
CA VAL A 99 -11.71 26.10 -8.21
C VAL A 99 -12.62 25.13 -7.49
N GLN A 100 -12.38 23.83 -7.66
CA GLN A 100 -12.97 22.74 -6.89
C GLN A 100 -11.91 21.92 -6.16
N GLU A 101 -10.64 22.07 -6.52
CA GLU A 101 -9.52 21.31 -5.96
C GLU A 101 -8.49 22.29 -5.38
N ILE A 102 -8.20 22.14 -4.09
CA ILE A 102 -7.16 22.93 -3.42
C ILE A 102 -6.24 22.03 -2.64
N LEU A 103 -4.95 22.08 -2.93
CA LEU A 103 -3.93 21.39 -2.14
C LEU A 103 -3.19 22.41 -1.27
N PHE A 104 -3.23 22.20 0.03
CA PHE A 104 -2.45 22.98 0.99
C PHE A 104 -1.14 22.23 1.29
N VAL A 105 -0.01 22.92 1.11
CA VAL A 105 1.33 22.38 1.33
C VAL A 105 2.18 23.34 2.13
N ARG A 106 3.24 22.85 2.77
CA ARG A 106 4.19 23.70 3.50
C ARG A 106 4.88 24.70 2.57
N ASP A 107 5.22 25.86 3.09
CA ASP A 107 6.11 26.78 2.41
C ASP A 107 7.56 26.24 2.42
N GLN A 108 8.34 26.68 1.44
CA GLN A 108 9.79 26.42 1.45
C GLN A 108 10.41 27.15 2.66
N ASP A 109 11.21 26.43 3.41
CA ASP A 109 11.97 26.97 4.52
C ASP A 109 13.44 26.51 4.40
N PRO A 110 14.39 27.45 4.16
CA PRO A 110 15.81 27.12 4.04
C PRO A 110 16.40 26.47 5.30
N TYR A 111 15.84 26.71 6.47
CA TYR A 111 16.27 26.10 7.70
C TYR A 111 15.90 24.60 7.71
N TYR A 112 14.66 24.27 7.38
CA TYR A 112 14.24 22.86 7.27
C TYR A 112 14.93 22.14 6.11
N ALA A 113 15.19 22.83 5.01
CA ALA A 113 15.93 22.25 3.88
C ALA A 113 17.34 21.75 4.27
N LEU A 114 17.97 22.39 5.24
CA LEU A 114 19.26 21.95 5.76
C LEU A 114 19.19 20.59 6.49
N TRP A 115 18.07 20.27 7.12
CA TRP A 115 17.89 19.09 7.95
C TRP A 115 17.14 17.94 7.26
N GLU A 116 16.12 18.29 6.48
CA GLU A 116 15.17 17.33 5.91
C GLU A 116 15.24 17.25 4.36
N GLY A 117 16.03 18.10 3.72
CA GLY A 117 16.04 18.29 2.28
C GLY A 117 15.04 19.33 1.80
N ASP A 118 15.05 19.59 0.49
CA ASP A 118 14.21 20.61 -0.12
C ASP A 118 12.72 20.23 -0.06
N ILE A 119 11.91 21.15 0.44
CA ILE A 119 10.45 21.12 0.38
C ILE A 119 10.01 21.91 -0.85
N LYS A 120 9.10 21.34 -1.64
CA LYS A 120 8.67 21.97 -2.92
C LYS A 120 8.00 23.30 -2.75
N GLY A 121 7.16 23.47 -1.74
CA GLY A 121 6.35 24.65 -1.52
C GLY A 121 5.25 24.83 -2.58
N PRO A 122 4.31 25.79 -2.36
CA PRO A 122 3.12 25.94 -3.20
C PRO A 122 3.41 26.19 -4.68
N LYS A 123 4.39 27.05 -4.97
CA LYS A 123 4.72 27.46 -6.35
C LYS A 123 5.28 26.32 -7.22
N ALA A 124 6.16 25.49 -6.66
CA ALA A 124 6.73 24.36 -7.37
C ALA A 124 5.67 23.25 -7.51
N THR A 125 4.92 22.96 -6.44
CA THR A 125 3.82 22.00 -6.44
C THR A 125 2.74 22.37 -7.47
N GLN A 126 2.35 23.65 -7.58
CA GLN A 126 1.39 24.12 -8.58
C GLN A 126 1.82 23.81 -10.02
N LYS A 127 3.11 23.80 -10.31
CA LYS A 127 3.64 23.49 -11.66
C LYS A 127 3.70 22.00 -11.96
N GLU A 128 3.97 21.21 -10.93
CA GLU A 128 4.25 19.78 -11.09
C GLU A 128 2.97 18.93 -11.01
N TYR A 129 2.04 19.33 -10.15
CA TYR A 129 0.82 18.57 -9.89
C TYR A 129 -0.37 19.22 -10.60
N ALA A 130 -1.18 18.42 -11.27
CA ALA A 130 -2.34 18.88 -12.02
C ALA A 130 -3.54 19.16 -11.09
N ILE A 131 -3.42 20.17 -10.22
CA ILE A 131 -4.42 20.59 -9.23
C ILE A 131 -4.84 22.04 -9.54
N ASP A 132 -6.12 22.38 -9.39
CA ASP A 132 -6.64 23.70 -9.72
C ASP A 132 -5.90 24.81 -8.96
N LYS A 133 -5.69 24.63 -7.66
CA LYS A 133 -5.02 25.61 -6.80
C LYS A 133 -4.14 24.93 -5.77
N VAL A 134 -2.91 25.45 -5.58
CA VAL A 134 -2.02 25.06 -4.49
C VAL A 134 -1.75 26.27 -3.61
N LEU A 135 -1.99 26.14 -2.31
CA LEU A 135 -1.84 27.19 -1.32
C LEU A 135 -0.90 26.75 -0.19
N SER A 136 -0.36 27.73 0.53
CA SER A 136 0.37 27.48 1.77
C SER A 136 -0.57 26.95 2.87
N THR A 137 -0.07 26.04 3.71
CA THR A 137 -0.76 25.56 4.92
C THR A 137 -1.13 26.71 5.87
N THR A 138 -0.39 27.81 5.85
CA THR A 138 -0.69 29.03 6.63
C THR A 138 -2.06 29.63 6.31
N LYS A 139 -2.57 29.39 5.09
CA LYS A 139 -3.88 29.87 4.64
C LYS A 139 -5.03 28.92 4.96
N PHE A 140 -4.78 27.71 5.45
CA PHE A 140 -5.81 26.70 5.61
C PHE A 140 -6.93 27.13 6.58
N LYS A 141 -6.56 27.61 7.77
CA LYS A 141 -7.54 28.07 8.77
C LYS A 141 -8.40 29.23 8.25
N SER A 142 -7.80 30.24 7.61
CA SER A 142 -8.53 31.37 7.04
C SER A 142 -9.41 30.96 5.86
N PHE A 143 -8.97 30.01 5.05
CA PHE A 143 -9.78 29.42 3.99
C PHE A 143 -11.04 28.74 4.57
N LEU A 144 -10.90 27.87 5.57
CA LEU A 144 -12.05 27.24 6.23
C LEU A 144 -13.03 28.27 6.78
N SER A 145 -12.51 29.36 7.40
CA SER A 145 -13.35 30.42 7.95
C SER A 145 -14.08 31.25 6.88
N SER A 146 -13.63 31.21 5.62
CA SER A 146 -14.29 31.91 4.51
C SER A 146 -15.44 31.11 3.88
N LEU A 147 -15.57 29.83 4.21
CA LEU A 147 -16.61 28.96 3.66
C LEU A 147 -17.99 29.32 4.23
N GLN A 148 -18.97 29.41 3.34
CA GLN A 148 -20.35 29.68 3.69
C GLN A 148 -21.29 28.68 2.99
N GLY A 149 -22.41 28.37 3.63
CA GLY A 149 -23.45 27.51 3.05
C GLY A 149 -23.05 26.04 2.88
N ILE A 150 -22.03 25.58 3.61
CA ILE A 150 -21.65 24.18 3.62
C ILE A 150 -22.69 23.38 4.41
N ASN A 151 -23.22 22.34 3.79
CA ASN A 151 -24.20 21.45 4.39
C ASN A 151 -23.75 19.97 4.42
N ASN A 152 -22.63 19.64 3.78
CA ASN A 152 -22.02 18.33 3.86
C ASN A 152 -20.52 18.46 4.07
N ILE A 153 -20.00 17.78 5.11
CA ILE A 153 -18.58 17.74 5.46
C ILE A 153 -18.15 16.28 5.43
N ASN A 154 -17.31 15.91 4.48
CA ASN A 154 -16.81 14.55 4.31
C ASN A 154 -15.33 14.49 4.66
N HIS A 155 -14.92 13.50 5.44
CA HIS A 155 -13.53 13.27 5.75
C HIS A 155 -13.27 11.82 6.14
N PHE A 156 -12.03 11.35 6.00
CA PHE A 156 -11.60 10.09 6.58
C PHE A 156 -11.53 10.20 8.11
N PRO A 157 -11.61 9.09 8.85
CA PRO A 157 -11.31 9.07 10.27
C PRO A 157 -9.98 9.78 10.55
N PHE A 158 -9.95 10.57 11.63
CA PHE A 158 -8.73 11.29 12.01
C PHE A 158 -7.65 10.34 12.53
N PHE A 159 -6.40 10.69 12.31
CA PHE A 159 -5.29 10.00 12.92
C PHE A 159 -5.24 10.30 14.43
N ASP A 160 -5.00 9.26 15.24
CA ASP A 160 -4.87 9.36 16.69
C ASP A 160 -3.42 9.64 17.16
N ASP A 161 -2.45 9.43 16.26
CA ASP A 161 -1.02 9.45 16.53
C ASP A 161 -0.30 10.70 15.96
N VAL A 162 -1.02 11.81 15.81
CA VAL A 162 -0.44 13.06 15.31
C VAL A 162 0.22 13.83 16.44
N ARG A 163 1.54 14.03 16.32
CA ARG A 163 2.32 14.78 17.30
C ARG A 163 2.11 16.28 17.12
N ASP A 164 1.88 16.99 18.22
CA ASP A 164 1.93 18.44 18.27
C ASP A 164 3.38 18.93 18.27
N HIS A 165 3.70 19.88 17.39
CA HIS A 165 4.95 20.61 17.37
C HIS A 165 4.69 22.10 17.66
N PRO A 166 4.71 22.52 18.93
CA PRO A 166 4.29 23.87 19.32
C PRO A 166 5.04 25.03 18.64
N ARG A 167 6.17 24.74 18.00
CA ARG A 167 6.96 25.72 17.22
C ARG A 167 6.57 25.80 15.76
N ASN A 168 5.69 24.91 15.29
CA ASN A 168 5.27 24.83 13.88
C ASN A 168 3.75 24.92 13.79
N GLU A 169 3.24 26.12 13.71
CA GLU A 169 1.79 26.41 13.66
C GLU A 169 1.11 25.94 12.35
N ASN A 170 1.87 25.36 11.41
CA ASN A 170 1.37 25.00 10.09
C ASN A 170 1.64 23.52 9.76
N ASP A 171 1.83 22.72 10.77
CA ASP A 171 1.98 21.26 10.67
C ASP A 171 0.63 20.54 10.58
N LEU A 172 0.66 19.22 10.44
CA LEU A 172 -0.55 18.40 10.35
C LEU A 172 -1.44 18.52 11.59
N PHE A 173 -0.86 18.66 12.78
CA PHE A 173 -1.63 18.81 14.02
C PHE A 173 -2.45 20.12 13.98
N SER A 174 -1.84 21.21 13.55
CA SER A 174 -2.50 22.51 13.39
C SER A 174 -3.60 22.47 12.33
N LEU A 175 -3.36 21.78 11.19
CA LEU A 175 -4.37 21.60 10.15
C LEU A 175 -5.58 20.81 10.66
N LEU A 176 -5.34 19.69 11.34
CA LEU A 176 -6.40 18.87 11.94
C LEU A 176 -7.17 19.66 13.00
N THR A 177 -6.47 20.40 13.85
CA THR A 177 -7.10 21.24 14.89
C THR A 177 -7.99 22.32 14.28
N ALA A 178 -7.51 22.98 13.21
CA ALA A 178 -8.31 23.98 12.48
C ALA A 178 -9.54 23.36 11.85
N PHE A 179 -9.43 22.17 11.26
CA PHE A 179 -10.57 21.50 10.63
C PHE A 179 -11.58 20.96 11.66
N LYS A 180 -11.12 20.39 12.77
CA LYS A 180 -12.01 20.02 13.89
C LYS A 180 -12.77 21.21 14.45
N GLY A 181 -12.08 22.36 14.59
CA GLY A 181 -12.72 23.62 14.98
C GLY A 181 -13.76 24.12 13.97
N PHE A 182 -13.50 23.98 12.66
CA PHE A 182 -14.47 24.28 11.62
C PHE A 182 -15.71 23.38 11.72
N ILE A 183 -15.55 22.07 11.87
CA ILE A 183 -16.65 21.13 12.05
C ILE A 183 -17.52 21.54 13.26
N SER A 184 -16.89 21.83 14.40
CA SER A 184 -17.60 22.24 15.62
C SER A 184 -18.38 23.53 15.39
N ALA A 185 -17.78 24.53 14.76
CA ALA A 185 -18.46 25.81 14.46
C ALA A 185 -19.65 25.62 13.50
N GLN A 186 -19.53 24.77 12.46
CA GLN A 186 -20.66 24.47 11.57
C GLN A 186 -21.79 23.74 12.31
N SER A 187 -21.45 22.81 13.21
CA SER A 187 -22.43 22.09 14.04
C SER A 187 -23.18 23.01 15.00
N GLU A 188 -22.52 24.03 15.57
CA GLU A 188 -23.17 25.03 16.44
C GLU A 188 -24.08 25.99 15.67
N LEU A 189 -23.78 26.28 14.41
CA LEU A 189 -24.60 27.12 13.54
C LEU A 189 -25.83 26.37 13.02
N SER A 190 -25.76 25.05 12.89
CA SER A 190 -26.88 24.21 12.51
C SER A 190 -27.88 24.10 13.66
N LYS A 191 -29.12 24.56 13.45
CA LYS A 191 -30.18 24.35 14.44
C LYS A 191 -30.58 22.88 14.49
N PRO A 192 -30.85 22.30 15.68
CA PRO A 192 -31.25 20.90 15.80
C PRO A 192 -32.51 20.53 14.98
N GLU A 193 -33.32 21.53 14.63
CA GLU A 193 -34.56 21.38 13.85
C GLU A 193 -34.34 21.31 12.33
N ASP A 194 -33.16 21.71 11.85
CA ASP A 194 -32.93 22.00 10.42
C ASP A 194 -32.28 20.83 9.66
N ASN A 195 -31.86 19.79 10.32
CA ASN A 195 -31.17 18.58 9.74
C ASN A 195 -30.29 18.87 8.49
N SER A 196 -29.79 20.12 8.38
CA SER A 196 -29.19 20.66 7.16
C SER A 196 -27.70 20.35 7.03
N LEU A 197 -27.02 19.99 8.13
CA LEU A 197 -25.60 19.65 8.13
C LEU A 197 -25.38 18.14 8.30
N THR A 198 -24.71 17.56 7.35
CA THR A 198 -24.21 16.16 7.41
C THR A 198 -22.72 16.17 7.60
N ILE A 199 -22.21 15.43 8.59
CA ILE A 199 -20.78 15.14 8.76
C ILE A 199 -20.61 13.64 8.54
N ASP A 200 -19.85 13.26 7.52
CA ASP A 200 -19.75 11.89 7.04
C ASP A 200 -18.30 11.42 6.99
N GLN A 201 -18.00 10.30 7.65
CA GLN A 201 -16.69 9.66 7.68
C GLN A 201 -16.63 8.39 6.85
N GLU A 202 -17.75 7.90 6.33
CA GLU A 202 -17.84 6.69 5.52
C GLU A 202 -17.88 7.01 4.02
N TYR A 203 -18.42 8.18 3.66
CA TYR A 203 -18.59 8.58 2.26
C TYR A 203 -17.28 8.55 1.45
N LEU A 204 -16.20 9.20 1.95
CA LEU A 204 -14.91 9.19 1.25
C LEU A 204 -14.25 7.81 1.23
N PRO A 205 -14.21 7.04 2.34
CA PRO A 205 -13.79 5.64 2.30
C PRO A 205 -14.48 4.82 1.23
N ASP A 206 -15.81 4.92 1.12
CA ASP A 206 -16.60 4.16 0.15
C ASP A 206 -16.29 4.57 -1.30
N VAL A 207 -16.32 5.88 -1.58
CA VAL A 207 -16.05 6.39 -2.93
C VAL A 207 -14.63 6.09 -3.36
N VAL A 208 -13.63 6.43 -2.54
CA VAL A 208 -12.21 6.21 -2.89
C VAL A 208 -11.89 4.71 -2.90
N GLY A 209 -12.44 3.93 -1.98
CA GLY A 209 -12.31 2.48 -1.94
C GLY A 209 -12.83 1.82 -3.22
N SER A 210 -13.98 2.23 -3.72
CA SER A 210 -14.54 1.72 -4.98
C SER A 210 -13.68 2.05 -6.21
N LEU A 211 -13.02 3.22 -6.21
CA LEU A 211 -12.08 3.59 -7.27
C LEU A 211 -10.78 2.80 -7.18
N ARG A 212 -10.30 2.49 -5.98
CA ARG A 212 -9.09 1.71 -5.74
C ARG A 212 -9.29 0.22 -5.99
N GLU A 213 -10.51 -0.30 -5.88
CA GLU A 213 -10.82 -1.71 -6.14
C GLU A 213 -10.42 -2.11 -7.56
N ILE A 214 -10.77 -1.31 -8.57
CA ILE A 214 -10.47 -1.60 -9.97
C ILE A 214 -9.21 -0.85 -10.41
N LYS A 215 -8.12 -1.60 -10.57
CA LYS A 215 -6.81 -1.06 -10.95
C LYS A 215 -6.76 -0.72 -12.43
N THR A 216 -6.23 0.44 -12.74
CA THR A 216 -5.90 0.82 -14.12
C THR A 216 -4.73 0.01 -14.66
N ALA A 217 -4.53 0.03 -15.97
CA ALA A 217 -3.40 -0.66 -16.61
C ALA A 217 -2.04 -0.18 -16.04
N LYS A 218 -1.88 1.10 -15.70
CA LYS A 218 -0.66 1.65 -15.10
C LYS A 218 -0.42 1.12 -13.69
N GLU A 219 -1.46 1.05 -12.87
CA GLU A 219 -1.38 0.46 -11.52
C GLU A 219 -0.98 -1.01 -11.59
N ILE A 220 -1.58 -1.77 -12.51
CA ILE A 220 -1.22 -3.19 -12.74
C ILE A 220 0.25 -3.34 -13.17
N GLU A 221 0.78 -2.42 -13.98
CA GLU A 221 2.20 -2.46 -14.36
C GLU A 221 3.12 -2.22 -13.15
N ILE A 222 2.76 -1.30 -12.26
CA ILE A 222 3.51 -1.04 -11.02
C ILE A 222 3.44 -2.25 -10.08
N LEU A 223 2.25 -2.81 -9.87
CA LEU A 223 2.05 -4.04 -9.08
C LEU A 223 2.89 -5.20 -9.62
N LYS A 224 2.92 -5.41 -10.94
CA LYS A 224 3.76 -6.43 -11.56
C LYS A 224 5.24 -6.25 -11.26
N GLN A 225 5.73 -5.00 -11.18
CA GLN A 225 7.12 -4.75 -10.78
C GLN A 225 7.37 -5.11 -9.32
N ALA A 226 6.47 -4.72 -8.41
CA ALA A 226 6.56 -5.07 -7.00
C ALA A 226 6.55 -6.61 -6.79
N VAL A 227 5.63 -7.31 -7.48
CA VAL A 227 5.54 -8.78 -7.46
C VAL A 227 6.80 -9.43 -8.03
N ALA A 228 7.33 -8.92 -9.16
CA ALA A 228 8.56 -9.45 -9.76
C ALA A 228 9.77 -9.31 -8.83
N MET A 229 9.91 -8.16 -8.16
CA MET A 229 10.97 -7.93 -7.15
C MET A 229 10.86 -8.92 -6.00
N SER A 230 9.64 -9.14 -5.50
CA SER A 230 9.37 -10.09 -4.41
C SER A 230 9.67 -11.54 -4.84
N ALA A 231 9.27 -11.92 -6.05
CA ALA A 231 9.57 -13.24 -6.60
C ALA A 231 11.09 -13.48 -6.80
N ILE A 232 11.83 -12.45 -7.27
CA ILE A 232 13.30 -12.51 -7.36
C ILE A 232 13.90 -12.68 -5.97
N GLY A 233 13.42 -11.95 -4.96
CA GLY A 233 13.85 -12.10 -3.57
C GLY A 233 13.67 -13.53 -3.07
N GLN A 234 12.52 -14.16 -3.32
CA GLN A 234 12.26 -15.56 -2.99
C GLN A 234 13.28 -16.49 -3.68
N VAL A 235 13.54 -16.30 -4.97
CA VAL A 235 14.51 -17.11 -5.72
C VAL A 235 15.92 -16.95 -5.18
N GLU A 236 16.36 -15.75 -4.81
CA GLU A 236 17.69 -15.52 -4.26
C GLU A 236 17.84 -16.16 -2.87
N VAL A 237 16.79 -16.14 -2.04
CA VAL A 237 16.79 -16.89 -0.78
C VAL A 237 16.82 -18.40 -1.04
N MET A 238 16.06 -18.91 -2.00
CA MET A 238 16.11 -20.34 -2.36
C MET A 238 17.49 -20.81 -2.78
N LYS A 239 18.31 -19.94 -3.38
CA LYS A 239 19.71 -20.24 -3.75
C LYS A 239 20.67 -20.18 -2.56
N ALA A 240 20.39 -19.31 -1.59
CA ALA A 240 21.29 -19.01 -0.48
C ALA A 240 21.03 -19.88 0.77
N ILE A 241 19.78 -20.27 1.00
CA ILE A 241 19.35 -20.90 2.23
C ILE A 241 20.09 -22.19 2.57
N HIS A 242 20.52 -22.30 3.83
CA HIS A 242 21.05 -23.52 4.43
C HIS A 242 20.73 -23.56 5.93
N PRO A 243 20.79 -24.75 6.58
CA PRO A 243 20.34 -24.94 7.96
C PRO A 243 20.97 -24.06 9.04
N ASN A 244 22.19 -23.54 8.81
CA ASN A 244 22.90 -22.71 9.78
C ASN A 244 22.60 -21.22 9.65
N MET A 245 21.76 -20.79 8.69
CA MET A 245 21.33 -19.40 8.57
C MET A 245 20.27 -19.05 9.60
N SER A 246 20.26 -17.79 10.01
CA SER A 246 19.20 -17.24 10.84
C SER A 246 18.00 -16.76 9.99
N GLU A 247 16.85 -16.61 10.62
CA GLU A 247 15.67 -16.01 9.98
C GLU A 247 15.96 -14.56 9.53
N ARG A 248 16.80 -13.80 10.29
CA ARG A 248 17.20 -12.43 9.92
C ARG A 248 18.12 -12.36 8.72
N GLU A 249 19.01 -13.33 8.52
CA GLU A 249 19.82 -13.37 7.30
C GLU A 249 18.95 -13.58 6.06
N LEU A 250 17.96 -14.47 6.13
CA LEU A 250 16.99 -14.70 5.06
C LEU A 250 16.16 -13.45 4.79
N GLN A 251 15.66 -12.77 5.83
CA GLN A 251 15.01 -11.45 5.72
C GLN A 251 15.91 -10.45 5.00
N GLY A 252 17.18 -10.35 5.44
CA GLY A 252 18.15 -9.41 4.87
C GLY A 252 18.38 -9.61 3.36
N ILE A 253 18.37 -10.87 2.89
CA ILE A 253 18.49 -11.18 1.46
C ILE A 253 17.28 -10.65 0.69
N HIS A 254 16.06 -10.90 1.17
CA HIS A 254 14.84 -10.36 0.53
C HIS A 254 14.88 -8.84 0.42
N GLU A 255 15.13 -8.16 1.53
CA GLU A 255 15.08 -6.70 1.60
C GLU A 255 16.23 -6.05 0.82
N PHE A 256 17.41 -6.70 0.77
CA PHE A 256 18.50 -6.27 -0.13
C PHE A 256 18.06 -6.31 -1.60
N ILE A 257 17.42 -7.40 -2.02
CA ILE A 257 16.92 -7.54 -3.40
C ILE A 257 15.88 -6.48 -3.71
N PHE A 258 14.93 -6.23 -2.81
CA PHE A 258 13.92 -5.19 -3.01
C PHE A 258 14.58 -3.83 -3.25
N LYS A 259 15.49 -3.43 -2.38
CA LYS A 259 16.23 -2.15 -2.53
C LYS A 259 17.09 -2.12 -3.79
N LYS A 260 17.75 -3.22 -4.15
CA LYS A 260 18.56 -3.34 -5.37
C LYS A 260 17.76 -3.06 -6.63
N TYR A 261 16.50 -3.45 -6.66
CA TYR A 261 15.60 -3.27 -7.81
C TYR A 261 14.71 -2.02 -7.70
N GLY A 262 14.91 -1.17 -6.69
CA GLY A 262 14.31 0.16 -6.59
C GLY A 262 13.08 0.26 -5.72
N ALA A 263 12.73 -0.79 -4.95
CA ALA A 263 11.71 -0.67 -3.93
C ALA A 263 12.17 0.26 -2.81
N LYS A 264 11.31 1.20 -2.43
CA LYS A 264 11.61 2.18 -1.38
C LYS A 264 11.45 1.57 0.01
N HIS A 265 10.41 0.78 0.19
CA HIS A 265 10.03 0.14 1.44
C HIS A 265 9.70 -1.35 1.23
N VAL A 266 9.48 -2.06 2.33
CA VAL A 266 8.70 -3.30 2.34
C VAL A 266 7.23 -2.94 2.49
N GLY A 267 6.33 -3.68 1.87
CA GLY A 267 4.89 -3.42 1.95
C GLY A 267 4.30 -3.70 3.35
N TYR A 268 4.97 -4.59 4.08
CA TYR A 268 4.69 -4.94 5.47
C TYR A 268 5.96 -5.54 6.10
N PRO A 269 6.08 -5.60 7.43
CA PRO A 269 7.24 -6.22 8.07
C PRO A 269 7.43 -7.66 7.60
N SER A 270 8.60 -7.98 7.04
CA SER A 270 8.93 -9.30 6.48
C SER A 270 8.75 -10.41 7.51
N ILE A 271 8.02 -11.46 7.15
CA ILE A 271 7.78 -12.63 7.98
C ILE A 271 8.67 -13.77 7.47
N VAL A 272 9.57 -14.25 8.32
CA VAL A 272 10.45 -15.39 8.03
C VAL A 272 10.42 -16.32 9.22
N GLY A 273 9.67 -17.42 9.11
CA GLY A 273 9.44 -18.35 10.23
C GLY A 273 9.89 -19.76 9.92
N ALA A 274 10.86 -20.28 10.71
CA ALA A 274 11.32 -21.66 10.64
C ALA A 274 10.51 -22.57 11.57
N GLY A 275 10.08 -23.72 11.09
CA GLY A 275 9.36 -24.73 11.89
C GLY A 275 8.11 -24.14 12.56
N ALA A 276 8.05 -24.17 13.89
CA ALA A 276 6.91 -23.68 14.65
C ALA A 276 6.67 -22.15 14.50
N HIS A 277 7.69 -21.36 14.22
CA HIS A 277 7.54 -19.95 13.94
C HIS A 277 6.71 -19.70 12.67
N GLY A 278 6.82 -20.54 11.66
CA GLY A 278 6.00 -20.47 10.44
C GLY A 278 4.52 -20.77 10.66
N CYS A 279 4.11 -21.20 11.85
CA CYS A 279 2.70 -21.39 12.22
C CYS A 279 2.09 -20.15 12.90
N VAL A 280 2.88 -19.09 13.15
CA VAL A 280 2.41 -17.81 13.69
C VAL A 280 2.19 -16.86 12.53
N LEU A 281 0.92 -16.48 12.27
CA LEU A 281 0.52 -15.75 11.06
C LEU A 281 1.31 -14.45 10.84
N HIS A 282 1.44 -13.60 11.85
CA HIS A 282 2.20 -12.35 11.77
C HIS A 282 3.51 -12.45 12.56
N TYR A 283 4.33 -13.46 12.26
CA TYR A 283 5.64 -13.64 12.91
C TYR A 283 6.69 -12.70 12.29
N THR A 284 6.79 -11.50 12.81
CA THR A 284 7.74 -10.47 12.36
C THR A 284 9.00 -10.38 13.21
N ALA A 285 9.10 -11.15 14.28
CA ALA A 285 10.25 -11.11 15.18
C ALA A 285 11.53 -11.70 14.58
N ASN A 286 11.41 -12.72 13.74
CA ASN A 286 12.49 -13.36 12.98
C ASN A 286 13.71 -13.68 13.87
N THR A 287 13.51 -14.42 14.98
CA THR A 287 14.51 -14.53 16.08
C THR A 287 15.32 -15.79 16.09
N ALA A 288 15.00 -16.80 15.27
CA ALA A 288 15.79 -18.01 15.24
C ALA A 288 17.20 -17.75 14.68
N ASP A 289 18.22 -18.07 15.48
CA ASP A 289 19.63 -17.91 15.08
C ASP A 289 20.05 -18.94 14.03
N GLN A 290 19.34 -20.07 13.96
CA GLN A 290 19.52 -21.10 12.93
C GLN A 290 18.18 -21.69 12.56
N VAL A 291 17.88 -21.75 11.25
CA VAL A 291 16.63 -22.33 10.75
C VAL A 291 16.62 -23.87 10.82
N GLY A 292 17.78 -24.50 11.00
CA GLY A 292 17.90 -25.95 11.08
C GLY A 292 17.41 -26.67 9.82
N ASN A 293 17.15 -27.98 9.93
CA ASN A 293 16.59 -28.78 8.84
C ASN A 293 15.05 -28.70 8.79
N GLN A 294 14.50 -27.49 8.94
CA GLN A 294 13.06 -27.28 9.02
C GLN A 294 12.49 -26.68 7.71
N LEU A 295 11.18 -26.68 7.60
CA LEU A 295 10.51 -25.82 6.64
C LEU A 295 10.63 -24.37 7.11
N VAL A 296 10.86 -23.47 6.17
CA VAL A 296 10.89 -22.04 6.40
C VAL A 296 9.79 -21.39 5.55
N LEU A 297 8.82 -20.78 6.21
CA LEU A 297 7.82 -19.95 5.60
C LEU A 297 8.40 -18.55 5.47
N MET A 298 8.28 -17.96 4.29
CA MET A 298 8.73 -16.61 3.98
C MET A 298 7.58 -15.86 3.31
N ASP A 299 7.02 -14.91 4.03
CA ASP A 299 5.91 -14.05 3.59
C ASP A 299 6.43 -12.61 3.53
N VAL A 300 6.64 -12.12 2.32
CA VAL A 300 7.37 -10.89 2.03
C VAL A 300 6.79 -10.16 0.83
N GLY A 301 6.77 -8.85 0.91
CA GLY A 301 6.30 -8.00 -0.18
C GLY A 301 7.18 -6.76 -0.36
N ALA A 302 7.64 -6.51 -1.60
CA ALA A 302 8.28 -5.25 -1.96
C ALA A 302 7.23 -4.16 -2.15
N GLU A 303 7.49 -2.95 -1.68
CA GLU A 303 6.72 -1.77 -2.04
C GLU A 303 7.46 -0.97 -3.10
N PHE A 304 6.85 -0.90 -4.28
CA PHE A 304 7.38 -0.16 -5.42
C PHE A 304 6.39 0.94 -5.83
N GLN A 305 6.84 2.19 -5.80
CA GLN A 305 6.00 3.38 -6.08
C GLN A 305 4.68 3.40 -5.30
N ASN A 306 4.77 3.08 -4.02
CA ASN A 306 3.67 2.96 -3.05
C ASN A 306 2.69 1.80 -3.29
N TYR A 307 2.89 0.96 -4.32
CA TYR A 307 2.13 -0.28 -4.52
C TYR A 307 2.89 -1.44 -3.92
N THR A 308 2.20 -2.26 -3.16
CA THR A 308 2.81 -3.39 -2.45
C THR A 308 2.53 -4.72 -3.14
N ALA A 309 3.50 -5.63 -3.04
CA ALA A 309 3.32 -7.04 -3.37
C ALA A 309 3.09 -7.84 -2.08
N ASP A 310 2.61 -9.08 -2.26
CA ASP A 310 2.41 -10.06 -1.20
C ASP A 310 2.74 -11.45 -1.77
N VAL A 311 3.87 -12.03 -1.34
CA VAL A 311 4.39 -13.28 -1.92
C VAL A 311 4.89 -14.21 -0.82
N THR A 312 4.12 -15.25 -0.55
CA THR A 312 4.52 -16.31 0.42
C THR A 312 5.08 -17.54 -0.27
N ARG A 313 6.18 -18.09 0.26
CA ARG A 313 6.71 -19.41 -0.10
C ARG A 313 7.20 -20.14 1.15
N THR A 314 6.99 -21.46 1.16
CA THR A 314 7.50 -22.35 2.21
C THR A 314 8.42 -23.40 1.60
N ILE A 315 9.67 -23.45 2.06
CA ILE A 315 10.71 -24.33 1.51
C ILE A 315 11.49 -25.04 2.61
N PRO A 316 12.06 -26.24 2.36
CA PRO A 316 12.96 -26.89 3.30
C PRO A 316 14.34 -26.23 3.27
N ALA A 317 14.88 -25.85 4.45
CA ALA A 317 16.17 -25.18 4.55
C ALA A 317 17.37 -26.01 4.05
N ASN A 318 17.24 -27.32 4.07
CA ASN A 318 18.25 -28.27 3.56
C ASN A 318 18.04 -28.67 2.09
N GLY A 319 17.08 -28.03 1.38
CA GLY A 319 16.77 -28.28 -0.02
C GLY A 319 15.98 -29.56 -0.31
N LYS A 320 15.53 -30.32 0.71
CA LYS A 320 14.80 -31.56 0.53
C LYS A 320 13.60 -31.65 1.46
N PHE A 321 12.43 -31.90 0.91
CA PHE A 321 11.24 -32.24 1.67
C PHE A 321 11.35 -33.67 2.24
N THR A 322 10.88 -33.89 3.46
CA THR A 322 10.52 -35.25 3.90
C THR A 322 9.27 -35.73 3.14
N LYS A 323 8.90 -36.99 3.28
CA LYS A 323 7.68 -37.51 2.65
C LYS A 323 6.44 -36.76 3.13
N GLU A 324 6.31 -36.60 4.43
CA GLU A 324 5.18 -35.93 5.09
C GLU A 324 5.12 -34.43 4.70
N GLN A 325 6.26 -33.78 4.66
CA GLN A 325 6.34 -32.36 4.19
C GLN A 325 5.91 -32.23 2.73
N ALA A 326 6.33 -33.17 1.86
CA ALA A 326 5.94 -33.14 0.45
C ALA A 326 4.44 -33.39 0.24
N GLU A 327 3.85 -34.32 1.04
CA GLU A 327 2.41 -34.58 0.98
C GLU A 327 1.59 -33.34 1.31
N ILE A 328 1.92 -32.63 2.41
CA ILE A 328 1.24 -31.38 2.79
C ILE A 328 1.53 -30.26 1.79
N TYR A 329 2.79 -30.10 1.35
CA TYR A 329 3.14 -29.09 0.36
C TYR A 329 2.35 -29.25 -0.94
N ASN A 330 2.24 -30.47 -1.46
CA ASN A 330 1.50 -30.76 -2.69
C ASN A 330 -0.01 -30.54 -2.50
N LEU A 331 -0.56 -30.85 -1.33
CA LEU A 331 -1.95 -30.57 -1.01
C LEU A 331 -2.22 -29.06 -1.02
N VAL A 332 -1.35 -28.26 -0.38
CA VAL A 332 -1.47 -26.79 -0.37
C VAL A 332 -1.32 -26.21 -1.78
N LEU A 333 -0.36 -26.73 -2.57
CA LEU A 333 -0.16 -26.30 -3.96
C LEU A 333 -1.39 -26.59 -4.83
N ALA A 334 -2.01 -27.76 -4.66
CA ALA A 334 -3.25 -28.09 -5.37
C ALA A 334 -4.40 -27.14 -4.99
N ALA A 335 -4.53 -26.83 -3.70
CA ALA A 335 -5.53 -25.87 -3.21
C ALA A 335 -5.29 -24.44 -3.73
N GLN A 336 -4.03 -24.01 -3.77
CA GLN A 336 -3.64 -22.69 -4.34
C GLN A 336 -4.00 -22.60 -5.82
N ASN A 337 -3.62 -23.58 -6.62
CA ASN A 337 -3.91 -23.62 -8.05
C ASN A 337 -5.42 -23.55 -8.32
N ALA A 338 -6.20 -24.34 -7.59
CA ALA A 338 -7.66 -24.35 -7.74
C ALA A 338 -8.29 -23.00 -7.29
N GLY A 339 -7.76 -22.37 -6.24
CA GLY A 339 -8.16 -21.03 -5.83
C GLY A 339 -7.89 -19.98 -6.91
N ILE A 340 -6.71 -20.04 -7.55
CA ILE A 340 -6.34 -19.15 -8.67
C ILE A 340 -7.28 -19.40 -9.86
N GLU A 341 -7.56 -20.64 -10.22
CA GLU A 341 -8.48 -20.99 -11.32
C GLU A 341 -9.92 -20.53 -11.04
N ALA A 342 -10.34 -20.49 -9.77
CA ALA A 342 -11.64 -19.98 -9.37
C ALA A 342 -11.72 -18.44 -9.32
N SER A 343 -10.59 -17.74 -9.39
CA SER A 343 -10.48 -16.27 -9.36
C SER A 343 -10.73 -15.69 -10.74
N VAL A 344 -12.00 -15.72 -11.18
CA VAL A 344 -12.42 -15.25 -12.50
C VAL A 344 -13.48 -14.17 -12.40
N VAL A 345 -13.58 -13.33 -13.44
CA VAL A 345 -14.60 -12.28 -13.53
C VAL A 345 -16.00 -12.86 -13.32
N GLY A 346 -16.75 -12.26 -12.41
CA GLY A 346 -18.13 -12.68 -12.07
C GLY A 346 -18.21 -13.76 -10.98
N ALA A 347 -17.09 -14.35 -10.54
CA ALA A 347 -17.07 -15.21 -9.38
C ALA A 347 -17.30 -14.39 -8.10
N SER A 348 -17.82 -15.03 -7.04
CA SER A 348 -17.85 -14.39 -5.73
C SER A 348 -16.45 -14.32 -5.15
N PHE A 349 -16.13 -13.23 -4.42
CA PHE A 349 -14.86 -13.09 -3.70
C PHE A 349 -14.55 -14.29 -2.78
N SER A 350 -15.57 -14.95 -2.25
CA SER A 350 -15.44 -16.14 -1.41
C SER A 350 -15.20 -17.45 -2.18
N ASP A 351 -15.35 -17.48 -3.51
CA ASP A 351 -15.24 -18.72 -4.30
C ASP A 351 -13.84 -19.33 -4.25
N PRO A 352 -12.73 -18.58 -4.40
CA PRO A 352 -11.38 -19.10 -4.26
C PRO A 352 -11.16 -19.76 -2.90
N HIS A 353 -11.63 -19.12 -1.82
CA HIS A 353 -11.52 -19.69 -0.47
C HIS A 353 -12.33 -20.98 -0.33
N ARG A 354 -13.55 -21.02 -0.82
CA ARG A 354 -14.42 -22.20 -0.74
C ARG A 354 -13.81 -23.40 -1.46
N VAL A 355 -13.25 -23.19 -2.65
CA VAL A 355 -12.59 -24.22 -3.44
C VAL A 355 -11.31 -24.69 -2.75
N ALA A 356 -10.43 -23.79 -2.35
CA ALA A 356 -9.18 -24.12 -1.66
C ALA A 356 -9.46 -24.91 -0.36
N ARG A 357 -10.42 -24.44 0.44
CA ARG A 357 -10.83 -25.08 1.68
C ARG A 357 -11.34 -26.50 1.46
N SER A 358 -12.13 -26.75 0.40
CA SER A 358 -12.64 -28.09 0.08
C SER A 358 -11.51 -29.07 -0.25
N ILE A 359 -10.50 -28.63 -1.00
CA ILE A 359 -9.33 -29.46 -1.33
C ILE A 359 -8.50 -29.75 -0.08
N ILE A 360 -8.20 -28.75 0.74
CA ILE A 360 -7.48 -28.94 2.00
C ILE A 360 -8.23 -29.92 2.92
N GLN A 361 -9.54 -29.73 3.07
CA GLN A 361 -10.38 -30.61 3.89
C GLN A 361 -10.29 -32.07 3.44
N GLN A 362 -10.51 -32.32 2.16
CA GLN A 362 -10.46 -33.68 1.63
C GLN A 362 -9.06 -34.28 1.78
N GLY A 363 -8.01 -33.54 1.44
CA GLY A 363 -6.64 -34.03 1.56
C GLY A 363 -6.22 -34.31 3.00
N LEU A 364 -6.67 -33.53 3.98
CA LEU A 364 -6.40 -33.80 5.39
C LEU A 364 -7.13 -35.06 5.89
N ILE A 365 -8.34 -35.36 5.38
CA ILE A 365 -9.07 -36.62 5.66
C ILE A 365 -8.32 -37.78 5.02
N ASP A 366 -7.91 -37.69 3.76
CA ASP A 366 -7.20 -38.76 3.03
C ASP A 366 -5.85 -39.07 3.68
N LEU A 367 -5.19 -38.08 4.28
CA LEU A 367 -3.94 -38.25 5.04
C LEU A 367 -4.18 -38.74 6.49
N GLY A 368 -5.42 -38.86 6.93
CA GLY A 368 -5.77 -39.26 8.30
C GLY A 368 -5.41 -38.27 9.38
N ILE A 369 -5.27 -36.97 9.01
CA ILE A 369 -4.93 -35.88 9.95
C ILE A 369 -6.20 -35.38 10.66
N ILE A 370 -7.33 -35.38 9.97
CA ILE A 370 -8.66 -35.04 10.54
C ILE A 370 -9.63 -36.20 10.24
N GLU A 371 -10.62 -36.35 11.11
CA GLU A 371 -11.69 -37.34 10.95
C GLU A 371 -12.97 -36.73 10.35
N SER A 372 -13.13 -35.43 10.47
CA SER A 372 -14.35 -34.75 10.03
C SER A 372 -14.08 -33.34 9.51
N GLU A 373 -15.01 -32.86 8.67
CA GLU A 373 -15.00 -31.48 8.14
C GLU A 373 -14.95 -30.39 9.21
N LYS A 374 -15.44 -30.67 10.42
CA LYS A 374 -15.48 -29.68 11.52
C LYS A 374 -14.09 -29.29 12.00
N GLU A 375 -13.12 -30.15 11.78
CA GLU A 375 -11.74 -29.98 12.25
C GLU A 375 -10.87 -29.16 11.29
N VAL A 376 -11.31 -28.98 10.02
CA VAL A 376 -10.52 -28.29 9.00
C VAL A 376 -10.11 -26.88 9.44
N ARG A 377 -10.96 -26.17 10.20
CA ARG A 377 -10.66 -24.82 10.68
C ARG A 377 -9.45 -24.74 11.61
N THR A 378 -9.10 -25.84 12.27
CA THR A 378 -7.88 -25.92 13.10
C THR A 378 -6.61 -25.82 12.26
N TYR A 379 -6.64 -26.38 11.04
CA TYR A 379 -5.50 -26.48 10.13
C TYR A 379 -5.54 -25.43 9.01
N PHE A 380 -6.70 -24.87 8.72
CA PHE A 380 -6.92 -23.83 7.72
C PHE A 380 -7.79 -22.70 8.28
N PRO A 381 -7.24 -21.91 9.25
CA PRO A 381 -8.01 -20.89 9.98
C PRO A 381 -8.17 -19.58 9.21
N HIS A 382 -7.25 -19.27 8.26
CA HIS A 382 -7.11 -17.97 7.60
C HIS A 382 -7.90 -17.90 6.30
N GLY A 383 -8.30 -16.67 5.89
CA GLY A 383 -8.85 -16.43 4.56
C GLY A 383 -7.80 -16.62 3.46
N THR A 384 -8.26 -16.89 2.23
CA THR A 384 -7.36 -17.27 1.13
C THR A 384 -6.84 -16.08 0.36
N SER A 385 -7.56 -14.97 0.32
CA SER A 385 -7.21 -13.83 -0.53
C SER A 385 -7.77 -12.51 0.03
N HIS A 386 -7.22 -11.42 -0.45
CA HIS A 386 -7.65 -10.04 -0.25
C HIS A 386 -7.29 -9.21 -1.49
N TYR A 387 -7.89 -8.03 -1.63
CA TYR A 387 -7.43 -7.07 -2.63
C TYR A 387 -6.04 -6.56 -2.28
N ILE A 388 -5.27 -6.17 -3.31
CA ILE A 388 -3.90 -5.67 -3.17
C ILE A 388 -3.72 -4.40 -4.00
N GLY A 389 -2.96 -3.44 -3.51
CA GLY A 389 -2.74 -2.17 -4.20
C GLY A 389 -1.77 -1.26 -3.47
N LEU A 390 -2.20 -0.06 -3.12
CA LEU A 390 -1.46 0.89 -2.28
C LEU A 390 -1.38 0.42 -0.82
N ASP A 391 -2.32 -0.40 -0.39
CA ASP A 391 -2.24 -1.17 0.84
C ASP A 391 -2.08 -2.65 0.50
N VAL A 392 -1.41 -3.43 1.35
CA VAL A 392 -1.35 -4.88 1.19
C VAL A 392 -2.75 -5.50 1.29
N HIS A 393 -3.57 -5.01 2.22
CA HIS A 393 -5.00 -5.28 2.28
C HIS A 393 -5.75 -4.07 1.74
N ASP A 394 -5.86 -4.00 0.42
CA ASP A 394 -6.45 -2.85 -0.27
C ASP A 394 -7.97 -2.80 -0.07
N PRO A 395 -8.57 -1.60 0.01
CA PRO A 395 -10.01 -1.48 0.15
C PRO A 395 -10.73 -1.98 -1.10
N GLY A 396 -11.96 -2.48 -0.89
CA GLY A 396 -12.83 -2.94 -1.96
C GLY A 396 -14.16 -3.42 -1.40
N THR A 397 -15.10 -3.73 -2.28
CA THR A 397 -16.47 -4.09 -1.90
C THR A 397 -16.61 -5.55 -1.45
N TYR A 398 -15.60 -6.39 -1.68
CA TYR A 398 -15.63 -7.84 -1.44
C TYR A 398 -16.85 -8.54 -2.05
N GLY A 399 -17.39 -7.95 -3.11
CA GLY A 399 -18.51 -8.47 -3.90
C GLY A 399 -18.08 -9.43 -5.02
N PRO A 400 -18.85 -9.54 -6.11
CA PRO A 400 -18.45 -10.30 -7.29
C PRO A 400 -17.13 -9.77 -7.87
N LEU A 401 -16.20 -10.69 -8.19
CA LEU A 401 -14.91 -10.33 -8.78
C LEU A 401 -15.09 -9.61 -10.12
N ARG A 402 -14.40 -8.51 -10.31
CA ARG A 402 -14.38 -7.70 -11.53
C ARG A 402 -13.03 -7.82 -12.22
N ALA A 403 -12.95 -7.41 -13.47
CA ALA A 403 -11.67 -7.34 -14.15
C ALA A 403 -10.75 -6.34 -13.41
N ASN A 404 -9.52 -6.75 -13.12
CA ASN A 404 -8.48 -5.98 -12.43
C ASN A 404 -8.76 -5.64 -10.94
N SER A 405 -9.74 -6.29 -10.29
CA SER A 405 -9.91 -6.16 -8.83
C SER A 405 -8.96 -7.03 -8.02
#